data_ae5090dcef4a0ef7876e17c9bef94ff5
#
_entry.id   ae5090dcef4a0ef7876e17c9bef94ff5
#
_cell.length_a   1.000
_cell.length_b   1.000
_cell.length_c   1.000
_cell.angle_alpha   90.00
_cell.angle_beta   90.00
_cell.angle_gamma   90.00
#
_symmetry.space_group_name_H-M   'P 1'
#
loop_
_entity.id
_entity.type
_entity.pdbx_description
1 polymer ?
#
loop_
_entity_poly.entity_id
_entity_poly.type
_entity_poly.pdbx_seq_one_letter_code
_entity_poly.pdbx_strand_id
1 'polypeptide(L)'
;MKQNKALQVLFDNRVVGTLALAANHKVVFQYDDSWLEQGFSISPFSLPLENQVFVPTKDYFDGLFGVFADSLPDHWGRLLLKRLLLAHEQNPDKLTVIDRLAIVGKSGMGALTYYPEQSFSEENDNTDLDELAFQCQKILHTEYSDKLDELYRLGGTSGGARPKIMTTINDEDWIIKFSAHVDGENAGKMEYDYSCCARKCGITMSETKLFPSEVCEGYFGIKRFDRISDISGTKRVHMLTAAALLELDFEQPSLDYHSLMKLTKIITRDNKG
;
A
#
# COMPACT_ATOMS: atom_id res chain seq x y z
N MET A 1 -19.35 11.48 6.46
CA MET A 1 -18.59 11.65 5.19
C MET A 1 -19.55 11.73 4.01
N LYS A 2 -19.23 12.52 2.97
CA LYS A 2 -19.98 12.54 1.71
C LYS A 2 -19.56 11.32 0.88
N GLN A 3 -20.52 10.50 0.43
CA GLN A 3 -20.24 9.35 -0.44
C GLN A 3 -19.74 9.81 -1.80
N ASN A 4 -18.62 9.25 -2.25
CA ASN A 4 -18.08 9.47 -3.58
C ASN A 4 -18.73 8.50 -4.57
N LYS A 5 -19.14 9.01 -5.73
CA LYS A 5 -19.64 8.17 -6.84
C LYS A 5 -18.54 7.91 -7.87
N ALA A 6 -17.55 8.75 -7.92
CA ALA A 6 -16.40 8.65 -8.82
C ALA A 6 -15.16 9.25 -8.19
N LEU A 7 -13.97 8.78 -8.62
CA LEU A 7 -12.66 9.31 -8.28
C LEU A 7 -11.81 9.44 -9.54
N GLN A 8 -10.97 10.45 -9.59
CA GLN A 8 -9.86 10.51 -10.53
C GLN A 8 -8.69 9.70 -9.98
N VAL A 9 -8.06 8.92 -10.83
CA VAL A 9 -6.79 8.26 -10.58
C VAL A 9 -5.69 9.15 -11.19
N LEU A 10 -4.67 9.47 -10.40
CA LEU A 10 -3.58 10.32 -10.84
C LEU A 10 -2.23 9.56 -10.74
N PHE A 11 -1.29 9.96 -11.58
CA PHE A 11 0.11 9.58 -11.56
C PHE A 11 0.95 10.84 -11.81
N ASP A 12 1.83 11.20 -10.90
CA ASP A 12 2.62 12.46 -10.96
C ASP A 12 1.76 13.69 -11.29
N ASN A 13 0.62 13.82 -10.59
CA ASN A 13 -0.39 14.88 -10.78
C ASN A 13 -1.07 14.92 -12.18
N ARG A 14 -0.79 13.96 -13.05
CA ARG A 14 -1.52 13.78 -14.32
C ARG A 14 -2.70 12.84 -14.11
N VAL A 15 -3.84 13.16 -14.70
CA VAL A 15 -5.01 12.27 -14.65
C VAL A 15 -4.75 11.05 -15.52
N VAL A 16 -4.79 9.87 -14.91
CA VAL A 16 -4.69 8.56 -15.58
C VAL A 16 -6.06 8.16 -16.14
N GLY A 17 -7.09 8.42 -15.36
CA GLY A 17 -8.46 8.04 -15.72
C GLY A 17 -9.42 8.23 -14.55
N THR A 18 -10.63 7.72 -14.73
CA THR A 18 -11.72 7.86 -13.76
C THR A 18 -12.24 6.50 -13.32
N LEU A 19 -12.38 6.32 -12.02
CA LEU A 19 -13.12 5.23 -11.38
C LEU A 19 -14.55 5.69 -11.09
N ALA A 20 -15.56 4.87 -11.39
CA ALA A 20 -16.95 5.16 -11.07
C ALA A 20 -17.67 3.91 -10.57
N LEU A 21 -18.51 4.08 -9.53
CA LEU A 21 -19.33 3.00 -9.00
C LEU A 21 -20.53 2.76 -9.93
N ALA A 22 -20.61 1.57 -10.50
CA ALA A 22 -21.73 1.12 -11.31
C ALA A 22 -22.88 0.57 -10.45
N ALA A 23 -24.08 0.44 -11.05
CA ALA A 23 -25.29 -0.01 -10.34
C ALA A 23 -25.20 -1.43 -9.75
N ASN A 24 -24.28 -2.27 -10.25
CA ASN A 24 -24.04 -3.63 -9.78
C ASN A 24 -22.93 -3.71 -8.72
N HIS A 25 -22.60 -2.61 -8.07
CA HIS A 25 -21.51 -2.47 -7.08
C HIS A 25 -20.09 -2.70 -7.64
N LYS A 26 -19.93 -2.88 -8.95
CA LYS A 26 -18.60 -2.92 -9.59
C LYS A 26 -18.08 -1.51 -9.82
N VAL A 27 -16.78 -1.35 -9.75
CA VAL A 27 -16.12 -0.08 -10.04
C VAL A 27 -15.51 -0.14 -11.43
N VAL A 28 -16.14 0.58 -12.34
CA VAL A 28 -15.65 0.69 -13.72
C VAL A 28 -14.52 1.70 -13.80
N PHE A 29 -13.64 1.51 -14.78
CA PHE A 29 -12.52 2.40 -15.04
C PHE A 29 -12.48 2.80 -16.51
N GLN A 30 -12.14 4.06 -16.78
CA GLN A 30 -11.85 4.55 -18.12
C GLN A 30 -10.61 5.44 -18.07
N TYR A 31 -9.69 5.22 -19.01
CA TYR A 31 -8.54 6.10 -19.17
C TYR A 31 -8.97 7.49 -19.62
N ASP A 32 -8.22 8.51 -19.19
CA ASP A 32 -8.33 9.88 -19.71
C ASP A 32 -7.71 9.97 -21.10
N ASP A 33 -8.29 10.78 -22.00
CA ASP A 33 -7.82 10.92 -23.36
C ASP A 33 -6.36 11.40 -23.43
N SER A 34 -5.98 12.33 -22.53
CA SER A 34 -4.59 12.81 -22.45
C SER A 34 -3.61 11.74 -21.97
N TRP A 35 -4.07 10.77 -21.18
CA TRP A 35 -3.26 9.63 -20.77
C TRP A 35 -3.12 8.60 -21.89
N LEU A 36 -4.16 8.39 -22.69
CA LEU A 36 -4.11 7.49 -23.85
C LEU A 36 -3.05 7.94 -24.88
N GLU A 37 -2.83 9.25 -25.02
CA GLU A 37 -1.84 9.79 -25.97
C GLU A 37 -0.39 9.58 -25.53
N GLN A 38 -0.08 9.70 -24.22
CA GLN A 38 1.30 9.80 -23.73
C GLN A 38 1.57 8.93 -22.49
N GLY A 39 0.59 8.14 -22.06
CA GLY A 39 0.70 7.30 -20.88
C GLY A 39 1.12 5.87 -21.20
N PHE A 40 0.83 5.01 -20.26
CA PHE A 40 1.07 3.57 -20.36
C PHE A 40 -0.07 2.81 -19.69
N SER A 41 -0.20 1.51 -19.97
CA SER A 41 -1.14 0.65 -19.26
C SER A 41 -0.71 0.48 -17.80
N ILE A 42 -1.59 0.88 -16.86
CA ILE A 42 -1.33 0.72 -15.42
C ILE A 42 -1.50 -0.72 -14.93
N SER A 43 -2.10 -1.59 -15.72
CA SER A 43 -2.20 -3.04 -15.49
C SER A 43 -2.34 -3.75 -16.84
N PRO A 44 -1.24 -4.23 -17.44
CA PRO A 44 -1.22 -4.64 -18.84
C PRO A 44 -2.15 -5.80 -19.20
N PHE A 45 -2.56 -6.62 -18.23
CA PHE A 45 -3.45 -7.75 -18.49
C PHE A 45 -4.93 -7.41 -18.31
N SER A 46 -5.26 -6.54 -17.36
CA SER A 46 -6.66 -6.19 -17.04
C SER A 46 -7.10 -4.84 -17.59
N LEU A 47 -6.15 -3.93 -17.78
CA LEU A 47 -6.40 -2.56 -18.26
C LEU A 47 -5.42 -2.19 -19.40
N PRO A 48 -5.50 -2.83 -20.59
CA PRO A 48 -4.70 -2.40 -21.73
C PRO A 48 -4.98 -0.93 -22.05
N LEU A 49 -4.00 -0.24 -22.66
CA LEU A 49 -4.12 1.20 -22.95
C LEU A 49 -5.04 1.40 -24.17
N GLU A 50 -6.35 1.41 -23.90
CA GLU A 50 -7.42 1.48 -24.91
C GLU A 50 -8.52 2.43 -24.47
N ASN A 51 -9.15 3.11 -25.45
CA ASN A 51 -10.29 4.01 -25.17
C ASN A 51 -11.59 3.20 -25.05
N GLN A 52 -11.80 2.64 -23.85
CA GLN A 52 -13.04 1.94 -23.51
C GLN A 52 -13.33 2.02 -22.01
N VAL A 53 -14.55 1.70 -21.62
CA VAL A 53 -14.92 1.50 -20.22
C VAL A 53 -14.61 0.07 -19.84
N PHE A 54 -13.68 -0.11 -18.90
CA PHE A 54 -13.33 -1.41 -18.35
C PHE A 54 -14.24 -1.77 -17.17
N VAL A 55 -14.70 -3.01 -17.16
CA VAL A 55 -15.55 -3.56 -16.09
C VAL A 55 -14.86 -4.76 -15.46
N PRO A 56 -14.64 -4.81 -14.14
CA PRO A 56 -14.01 -5.96 -13.49
C PRO A 56 -14.80 -7.24 -13.73
N THR A 57 -14.12 -8.31 -14.10
CA THR A 57 -14.72 -9.63 -14.30
C THR A 57 -14.73 -10.47 -13.04
N LYS A 58 -13.87 -10.14 -12.08
CA LYS A 58 -13.71 -10.84 -10.80
C LYS A 58 -14.36 -10.04 -9.66
N ASP A 59 -14.73 -10.73 -8.61
CA ASP A 59 -15.39 -10.12 -7.44
C ASP A 59 -14.51 -10.11 -6.18
N TYR A 60 -13.25 -10.60 -6.26
CA TYR A 60 -12.34 -10.75 -5.11
C TYR A 60 -11.94 -9.40 -4.46
N PHE A 61 -11.96 -8.32 -5.23
CA PHE A 61 -11.44 -7.02 -4.81
C PHE A 61 -12.56 -6.01 -4.53
N ASP A 62 -13.67 -6.48 -3.95
CA ASP A 62 -14.84 -5.62 -3.70
C ASP A 62 -15.33 -4.90 -4.98
N GLY A 63 -15.21 -5.57 -6.12
CA GLY A 63 -15.61 -5.02 -7.41
C GLY A 63 -14.61 -4.05 -8.06
N LEU A 64 -13.37 -3.97 -7.57
CA LEU A 64 -12.25 -3.24 -8.20
C LEU A 64 -11.46 -4.14 -9.15
N PHE A 65 -10.58 -3.51 -9.94
CA PHE A 65 -9.41 -4.17 -10.53
C PHE A 65 -8.30 -4.30 -9.50
N GLY A 66 -7.47 -5.35 -9.63
CA GLY A 66 -6.37 -5.62 -8.72
C GLY A 66 -5.41 -4.44 -8.50
N VAL A 67 -5.10 -3.69 -9.57
CA VAL A 67 -4.22 -2.51 -9.49
C VAL A 67 -4.71 -1.44 -8.51
N PHE A 68 -6.02 -1.25 -8.39
CA PHE A 68 -6.58 -0.31 -7.42
C PHE A 68 -6.75 -0.94 -6.04
N ALA A 69 -7.02 -2.25 -6.01
CA ALA A 69 -7.09 -3.02 -4.77
C ALA A 69 -5.75 -3.04 -4.02
N ASP A 70 -4.62 -3.06 -4.74
CA ASP A 70 -3.28 -2.94 -4.15
C ASP A 70 -3.05 -1.63 -3.36
N SER A 71 -3.84 -0.60 -3.63
CA SER A 71 -3.78 0.65 -2.86
C SER A 71 -4.60 0.61 -1.58
N LEU A 72 -5.53 -0.35 -1.45
CA LEU A 72 -6.40 -0.43 -0.28
C LEU A 72 -5.66 -0.96 0.95
N PRO A 73 -6.06 -0.53 2.15
CA PRO A 73 -5.62 -1.14 3.38
C PRO A 73 -5.89 -2.66 3.39
N ASP A 74 -4.89 -3.43 3.79
CA ASP A 74 -5.06 -4.85 4.11
C ASP A 74 -5.25 -5.10 5.62
N HIS A 75 -4.87 -6.26 6.16
CA HIS A 75 -5.22 -6.66 7.54
C HIS A 75 -4.89 -5.61 8.61
N TRP A 76 -3.64 -5.12 8.66
CA TRP A 76 -3.23 -4.10 9.62
C TRP A 76 -3.92 -2.77 9.35
N GLY A 77 -3.87 -2.31 8.10
CA GLY A 77 -4.49 -1.06 7.69
C GLY A 77 -6.00 -1.07 7.85
N ARG A 78 -6.69 -2.19 7.57
CA ARG A 78 -8.15 -2.33 7.82
C ARG A 78 -8.47 -2.22 9.30
N LEU A 79 -7.64 -2.79 10.19
CA LEU A 79 -7.81 -2.66 11.64
C LEU A 79 -7.69 -1.19 12.06
N LEU A 80 -6.66 -0.49 11.59
CA LEU A 80 -6.46 0.93 11.87
C LEU A 80 -7.62 1.77 11.34
N LEU A 81 -8.02 1.57 10.07
CA LEU A 81 -9.12 2.30 9.45
C LEU A 81 -10.44 2.10 10.21
N LYS A 82 -10.75 0.86 10.57
CA LYS A 82 -11.96 0.55 11.34
C LYS A 82 -11.99 1.28 12.68
N ARG A 83 -10.86 1.27 13.40
CA ARG A 83 -10.73 1.96 14.69
C ARG A 83 -10.85 3.47 14.53
N LEU A 84 -10.17 4.03 13.53
CA LEU A 84 -10.20 5.45 13.19
C LEU A 84 -11.63 5.93 12.91
N LEU A 85 -12.35 5.22 12.08
CA LEU A 85 -13.72 5.56 11.74
C LEU A 85 -14.64 5.54 12.96
N LEU A 86 -14.51 4.52 13.80
CA LEU A 86 -15.27 4.42 15.04
C LEU A 86 -14.93 5.56 16.03
N ALA A 87 -13.66 5.94 16.13
CA ALA A 87 -13.24 7.06 16.98
C ALA A 87 -13.80 8.40 16.49
N HIS A 88 -13.99 8.56 15.15
CA HIS A 88 -14.63 9.71 14.54
C HIS A 88 -16.16 9.55 14.35
N GLU A 89 -16.80 8.64 15.09
CA GLU A 89 -18.26 8.37 15.05
C GLU A 89 -18.79 8.04 13.64
N GLN A 90 -17.92 7.49 12.78
CA GLN A 90 -18.27 7.03 11.44
C GLN A 90 -18.54 5.53 11.45
N ASN A 91 -19.53 5.07 10.68
CA ASN A 91 -19.80 3.64 10.53
C ASN A 91 -18.93 3.04 9.42
N PRO A 92 -17.97 2.14 9.72
CA PRO A 92 -17.10 1.52 8.71
C PRO A 92 -17.87 0.76 7.61
N ASP A 93 -19.02 0.15 7.98
CA ASP A 93 -19.81 -0.69 7.06
C ASP A 93 -20.59 0.12 6.00
N LYS A 94 -20.64 1.45 6.15
CA LYS A 94 -21.28 2.34 5.17
C LYS A 94 -20.33 2.85 4.08
N LEU A 95 -19.03 2.60 4.22
CA LEU A 95 -18.05 3.04 3.24
C LEU A 95 -18.09 2.15 2.00
N THR A 96 -18.22 2.77 0.86
CA THR A 96 -17.99 2.10 -0.42
C THR A 96 -16.48 1.87 -0.62
N VAL A 97 -16.13 1.02 -1.56
CA VAL A 97 -14.72 0.80 -1.92
C VAL A 97 -14.09 2.08 -2.52
N ILE A 98 -14.87 2.89 -3.21
CA ILE A 98 -14.44 4.22 -3.71
C ILE A 98 -14.15 5.18 -2.55
N ASP A 99 -14.97 5.19 -1.49
CA ASP A 99 -14.69 6.01 -0.31
C ASP A 99 -13.39 5.58 0.38
N ARG A 100 -13.12 4.28 0.45
CA ARG A 100 -11.85 3.76 0.98
C ARG A 100 -10.64 4.22 0.16
N LEU A 101 -10.73 4.22 -1.18
CA LEU A 101 -9.69 4.78 -2.05
C LEU A 101 -9.52 6.30 -1.86
N ALA A 102 -10.61 7.04 -1.66
CA ALA A 102 -10.54 8.47 -1.35
C ALA A 102 -9.81 8.74 -0.02
N ILE A 103 -9.99 7.86 0.98
CA ILE A 103 -9.27 7.94 2.26
C ILE A 103 -7.77 7.61 2.08
N VAL A 104 -7.44 6.66 1.21
CA VAL A 104 -6.04 6.38 0.85
C VAL A 104 -5.39 7.62 0.22
N GLY A 105 -6.10 8.28 -0.71
CA GLY A 105 -5.63 9.52 -1.34
C GLY A 105 -4.21 9.40 -1.88
N LYS A 106 -3.27 10.11 -1.23
CA LYS A 106 -1.84 10.14 -1.57
C LYS A 106 -0.98 9.21 -0.72
N SER A 107 -1.51 8.62 0.35
CA SER A 107 -0.71 7.85 1.31
C SER A 107 -0.33 6.45 0.82
N GLY A 108 -0.93 5.96 -0.26
CA GLY A 108 -0.74 4.61 -0.79
C GLY A 108 0.69 4.27 -1.22
N MET A 109 0.98 2.99 -1.30
CA MET A 109 2.18 2.49 -1.95
C MET A 109 2.10 2.69 -3.48
N GLY A 110 3.27 2.67 -4.13
CA GLY A 110 3.36 2.90 -5.57
C GLY A 110 3.11 4.37 -5.95
N ALA A 111 2.71 4.60 -7.19
CA ALA A 111 2.58 5.93 -7.76
C ALA A 111 1.14 6.44 -7.93
N LEU A 112 0.15 5.54 -7.88
CA LEU A 112 -1.24 5.96 -8.05
C LEU A 112 -1.73 6.72 -6.82
N THR A 113 -2.48 7.79 -7.07
CA THR A 113 -3.17 8.60 -6.06
C THR A 113 -4.61 8.85 -6.48
N TYR A 114 -5.47 9.21 -5.52
CA TYR A 114 -6.90 9.28 -5.73
C TYR A 114 -7.45 10.65 -5.33
N TYR A 115 -8.28 11.25 -6.19
CA TYR A 115 -8.88 12.56 -5.96
C TYR A 115 -10.40 12.53 -6.23
N PRO A 116 -11.22 13.15 -5.36
CA PRO A 116 -10.85 13.92 -4.18
C PRO A 116 -10.33 13.05 -3.04
N GLU A 117 -9.31 13.55 -2.35
CA GLU A 117 -8.76 12.93 -1.14
C GLU A 117 -9.61 13.29 0.08
N GLN A 118 -9.74 12.34 1.01
CA GLN A 118 -10.41 12.51 2.29
C GLN A 118 -9.44 12.17 3.41
N SER A 119 -8.69 13.15 3.90
CA SER A 119 -7.75 12.98 5.01
C SER A 119 -8.44 13.14 6.37
N PHE A 120 -7.96 12.39 7.38
CA PHE A 120 -8.42 12.47 8.77
C PHE A 120 -7.41 13.17 9.68
N SER A 121 -6.18 13.39 9.26
CA SER A 121 -5.12 13.89 10.14
C SER A 121 -4.29 15.00 9.49
N GLU A 122 -3.79 15.90 10.34
CA GLU A 122 -2.75 16.87 10.00
C GLU A 122 -1.35 16.23 10.06
N GLU A 123 -0.41 16.76 9.31
CA GLU A 123 0.98 16.31 9.32
C GLU A 123 1.63 16.63 10.67
N ASN A 124 2.24 15.64 11.30
CA ASN A 124 3.01 15.80 12.53
C ASN A 124 4.32 15.02 12.38
N ASP A 125 5.46 15.72 12.46
CA ASP A 125 6.77 15.19 12.04
C ASP A 125 7.59 14.52 13.15
N ASN A 126 7.04 14.32 14.34
CA ASN A 126 7.81 13.77 15.44
C ASN A 126 7.61 12.26 15.55
N THR A 127 8.54 11.47 14.98
CA THR A 127 8.44 10.01 14.93
C THR A 127 9.34 9.37 15.99
N ASP A 128 8.82 9.20 17.20
CA ASP A 128 9.41 8.32 18.20
C ASP A 128 8.97 6.88 17.91
N LEU A 129 9.93 6.03 17.49
CA LEU A 129 9.65 4.65 17.08
C LEU A 129 9.20 3.77 18.25
N ASP A 130 9.75 3.97 19.46
CA ASP A 130 9.36 3.21 20.64
C ASP A 130 7.93 3.56 21.08
N GLU A 131 7.58 4.85 21.03
CA GLU A 131 6.20 5.27 21.29
C GLU A 131 5.22 4.71 20.26
N LEU A 132 5.53 4.79 18.97
CA LEU A 132 4.66 4.24 17.92
C LEU A 132 4.52 2.72 18.03
N ALA A 133 5.59 2.00 18.36
CA ALA A 133 5.55 0.56 18.62
C ALA A 133 4.64 0.23 19.79
N PHE A 134 4.75 0.98 20.90
CA PHE A 134 3.88 0.83 22.06
C PHE A 134 2.40 1.08 21.73
N GLN A 135 2.10 2.13 20.97
CA GLN A 135 0.74 2.43 20.55
C GLN A 135 0.18 1.35 19.58
N CYS A 136 1.03 0.77 18.72
CA CYS A 136 0.64 -0.39 17.91
C CYS A 136 0.25 -1.59 18.77
N GLN A 137 0.99 -1.86 19.87
CA GLN A 137 0.66 -2.94 20.81
C GLN A 137 -0.69 -2.70 21.49
N LYS A 138 -0.97 -1.48 21.94
CA LYS A 138 -2.31 -1.13 22.48
C LYS A 138 -3.43 -1.47 21.50
N ILE A 139 -3.27 -1.12 20.22
CA ILE A 139 -4.27 -1.42 19.18
C ILE A 139 -4.44 -2.92 19.01
N LEU A 140 -3.36 -3.70 18.99
CA LEU A 140 -3.43 -5.16 18.89
C LEU A 140 -4.13 -5.78 20.12
N HIS A 141 -3.93 -5.22 21.31
CA HIS A 141 -4.61 -5.65 22.55
C HIS A 141 -6.03 -5.09 22.72
N THR A 142 -6.56 -4.43 21.71
CA THR A 142 -7.91 -3.85 21.74
C THR A 142 -8.04 -2.70 22.76
N GLU A 143 -6.93 -2.06 23.11
CA GLU A 143 -6.87 -0.91 23.98
C GLU A 143 -7.03 0.41 23.20
N TYR A 144 -7.31 1.48 23.92
CA TYR A 144 -7.37 2.83 23.34
C TYR A 144 -5.97 3.34 23.03
N SER A 145 -5.82 3.98 21.87
CA SER A 145 -4.62 4.69 21.44
C SER A 145 -4.98 6.13 21.12
N ASP A 146 -4.26 7.08 21.67
CA ASP A 146 -4.35 8.51 21.36
C ASP A 146 -3.59 8.90 20.10
N LYS A 147 -2.81 7.97 19.51
CA LYS A 147 -2.04 8.12 18.28
C LYS A 147 -2.68 7.44 17.06
N LEU A 148 -3.97 7.13 17.13
CA LEU A 148 -4.63 6.33 16.09
C LEU A 148 -4.61 7.01 14.72
N ASP A 149 -4.84 8.33 14.67
CA ASP A 149 -4.79 9.14 13.43
C ASP A 149 -3.38 9.11 12.82
N GLU A 150 -2.34 9.29 13.65
CA GLU A 150 -0.94 9.22 13.24
C GLU A 150 -0.57 7.83 12.73
N LEU A 151 -0.92 6.77 13.45
CA LEU A 151 -0.66 5.40 13.04
C LEU A 151 -1.36 5.04 11.73
N TYR A 152 -2.59 5.52 11.51
CA TYR A 152 -3.28 5.32 10.24
C TYR A 152 -2.58 6.07 9.10
N ARG A 153 -2.22 7.32 9.31
CA ARG A 153 -1.50 8.13 8.33
C ARG A 153 -0.18 7.48 7.90
N LEU A 154 0.58 6.95 8.87
CA LEU A 154 1.89 6.36 8.62
C LEU A 154 1.82 4.91 8.14
N GLY A 155 0.87 4.11 8.61
CA GLY A 155 0.86 2.67 8.39
C GLY A 155 -0.42 2.09 7.77
N GLY A 156 -1.49 2.88 7.66
CA GLY A 156 -2.80 2.39 7.25
C GLY A 156 -2.89 1.86 5.83
N THR A 157 -2.00 2.27 4.96
CA THR A 157 -1.96 1.85 3.54
C THR A 157 -0.77 0.94 3.22
N SER A 158 -0.01 0.53 4.24
CA SER A 158 1.07 -0.45 4.09
C SER A 158 0.52 -1.87 4.03
N GLY A 159 0.96 -2.69 3.07
CA GLY A 159 0.51 -4.08 2.93
C GLY A 159 0.96 -4.99 4.08
N GLY A 160 0.20 -6.07 4.38
CA GLY A 160 0.55 -7.11 5.35
C GLY A 160 -0.16 -7.01 6.71
N ALA A 161 -0.07 -8.07 7.50
CA ALA A 161 -0.80 -8.21 8.77
C ALA A 161 -0.07 -7.65 9.99
N ARG A 162 1.26 -7.47 9.92
CA ARG A 162 2.06 -6.98 11.04
C ARG A 162 2.09 -5.45 11.09
N PRO A 163 2.14 -4.85 12.29
CA PRO A 163 2.27 -3.41 12.45
C PRO A 163 3.51 -2.87 11.74
N LYS A 164 3.33 -1.81 11.01
CA LYS A 164 4.42 -1.09 10.34
C LYS A 164 4.02 0.33 10.01
N ILE A 165 5.01 1.16 9.79
CA ILE A 165 4.84 2.54 9.34
C ILE A 165 5.67 2.80 8.08
N MET A 166 5.23 3.76 7.31
CA MET A 166 5.97 4.37 6.21
C MET A 166 6.32 5.80 6.63
N THR A 167 7.59 6.09 6.76
CA THR A 167 8.06 7.38 7.25
C THR A 167 9.35 7.79 6.57
N THR A 168 9.64 9.10 6.59
CA THR A 168 10.89 9.64 6.06
C THR A 168 11.86 9.90 7.21
N ILE A 169 13.06 9.38 7.13
CA ILE A 169 14.14 9.58 8.11
C ILE A 169 15.39 9.99 7.35
N ASN A 170 15.95 11.16 7.66
CA ASN A 170 17.10 11.73 6.99
C ASN A 170 16.92 11.81 5.45
N ASP A 171 15.78 12.34 5.02
CA ASP A 171 15.39 12.48 3.61
C ASP A 171 15.29 11.16 2.82
N GLU A 172 15.19 10.04 3.51
CA GLU A 172 15.01 8.72 2.93
C GLU A 172 13.69 8.09 3.38
N ASP A 173 12.96 7.49 2.44
CA ASP A 173 11.67 6.87 2.69
C ASP A 173 11.84 5.40 3.12
N TRP A 174 11.34 5.06 4.30
CA TRP A 174 11.45 3.76 4.94
C TRP A 174 10.09 3.12 5.23
N ILE A 175 10.06 1.80 5.19
CA ILE A 175 9.04 0.99 5.86
C ILE A 175 9.70 0.42 7.11
N ILE A 176 9.18 0.77 8.28
CA ILE A 176 9.66 0.28 9.58
C ILE A 176 8.62 -0.67 10.14
N LYS A 177 9.06 -1.87 10.53
CA LYS A 177 8.19 -2.92 11.04
C LYS A 177 8.32 -3.04 12.56
N PHE A 178 7.18 -3.17 13.21
CA PHE A 178 7.09 -3.43 14.65
C PHE A 178 6.67 -4.88 14.90
N SER A 179 7.07 -5.42 16.05
CA SER A 179 6.66 -6.77 16.47
C SER A 179 5.14 -6.84 16.65
N ALA A 180 4.55 -7.95 16.20
CA ALA A 180 3.18 -8.29 16.58
C ALA A 180 3.18 -9.01 17.94
N HIS A 181 2.01 -9.13 18.57
CA HIS A 181 1.84 -9.81 19.87
C HIS A 181 2.46 -11.23 19.93
N VAL A 182 2.47 -11.96 18.80
CA VAL A 182 3.02 -13.32 18.70
C VAL A 182 4.52 -13.36 18.38
N ASP A 183 5.12 -12.22 18.06
CA ASP A 183 6.53 -12.11 17.73
C ASP A 183 7.34 -11.89 19.02
N GLY A 184 8.56 -12.44 19.05
CA GLY A 184 9.49 -12.16 20.16
C GLY A 184 10.07 -10.74 20.09
N GLU A 185 10.74 -10.32 21.15
CA GLU A 185 11.40 -8.99 21.26
C GLU A 185 12.51 -8.78 20.22
N ASN A 186 13.04 -9.85 19.66
CA ASN A 186 14.11 -9.81 18.65
C ASN A 186 13.63 -9.95 17.20
N ALA A 187 12.32 -9.86 16.93
CA ALA A 187 11.78 -10.06 15.58
C ALA A 187 12.40 -9.10 14.55
N GLY A 188 12.58 -7.82 14.90
CA GLY A 188 13.21 -6.83 14.04
C GLY A 188 14.68 -7.17 13.74
N LYS A 189 15.43 -7.58 14.76
CA LYS A 189 16.82 -8.01 14.62
C LYS A 189 16.96 -9.26 13.74
N MET A 190 16.08 -10.24 13.93
CA MET A 190 16.07 -11.44 13.11
C MET A 190 15.81 -11.13 11.63
N GLU A 191 14.82 -10.29 11.32
CA GLU A 191 14.53 -9.90 9.93
C GLU A 191 15.72 -9.14 9.31
N TYR A 192 16.38 -8.28 10.08
CA TYR A 192 17.62 -7.61 9.66
C TYR A 192 18.74 -8.59 9.35
N ASP A 193 18.99 -9.57 10.24
CA ASP A 193 20.03 -10.58 10.04
C ASP A 193 19.75 -11.45 8.80
N TYR A 194 18.50 -11.82 8.55
CA TYR A 194 18.09 -12.48 7.31
C TYR A 194 18.38 -11.63 6.07
N SER A 195 18.12 -10.33 6.14
CA SER A 195 18.43 -9.42 5.04
C SER A 195 19.91 -9.33 4.75
N CYS A 196 20.74 -9.35 5.80
CA CYS A 196 22.20 -9.40 5.69
C CYS A 196 22.68 -10.72 5.07
N CYS A 197 22.06 -11.84 5.45
CA CYS A 197 22.35 -13.15 4.87
C CYS A 197 22.01 -13.18 3.38
N ALA A 198 20.83 -12.69 2.98
CA ALA A 198 20.40 -12.60 1.59
C ALA A 198 21.42 -11.83 0.73
N ARG A 199 21.88 -10.65 1.20
CA ARG A 199 22.95 -9.89 0.49
C ARG A 199 24.25 -10.65 0.37
N LYS A 200 24.67 -11.37 1.43
CA LYS A 200 25.87 -12.22 1.38
C LYS A 200 25.74 -13.37 0.38
N CYS A 201 24.52 -13.84 0.12
CA CYS A 201 24.23 -14.82 -0.92
C CYS A 201 24.13 -14.21 -2.34
N GLY A 202 24.42 -12.91 -2.50
CA GLY A 202 24.38 -12.23 -3.80
C GLY A 202 22.98 -11.79 -4.25
N ILE A 203 21.96 -11.82 -3.37
CA ILE A 203 20.62 -11.36 -3.69
C ILE A 203 20.58 -9.83 -3.64
N THR A 204 20.21 -9.22 -4.76
CA THR A 204 19.95 -7.77 -4.82
C THR A 204 18.64 -7.45 -4.15
N MET A 205 18.67 -6.56 -3.16
CA MET A 205 17.49 -6.11 -2.43
C MET A 205 17.64 -4.65 -1.99
N SER A 206 16.53 -4.01 -1.64
CA SER A 206 16.54 -2.67 -1.09
C SER A 206 17.41 -2.58 0.17
N GLU A 207 17.95 -1.41 0.45
CA GLU A 207 18.72 -1.15 1.65
C GLU A 207 17.90 -1.48 2.89
N THR A 208 18.52 -2.12 3.88
CA THR A 208 17.89 -2.44 5.15
C THR A 208 18.74 -1.92 6.31
N LYS A 209 18.06 -1.50 7.37
CA LYS A 209 18.67 -0.95 8.58
C LYS A 209 17.98 -1.49 9.82
N LEU A 210 18.73 -1.67 10.89
CA LEU A 210 18.20 -1.92 12.22
C LEU A 210 18.15 -0.56 12.94
N PHE A 211 16.96 -0.03 13.11
CA PHE A 211 16.75 1.23 13.83
C PHE A 211 16.84 0.97 15.33
N PRO A 212 17.53 1.87 16.09
CA PRO A 212 17.73 1.67 17.51
C PRO A 212 16.40 1.76 18.27
N SER A 213 16.34 1.06 19.40
CA SER A 213 15.25 1.06 20.35
C SER A 213 15.80 0.94 21.76
N GLU A 214 15.11 1.52 22.74
CA GLU A 214 15.41 1.37 24.16
C GLU A 214 14.67 0.16 24.80
N VAL A 215 13.67 -0.38 24.08
CA VAL A 215 12.77 -1.41 24.59
C VAL A 215 12.91 -2.78 23.92
N CYS A 216 13.65 -2.88 22.82
CA CYS A 216 13.92 -4.13 22.11
C CYS A 216 15.28 -4.10 21.41
N GLU A 217 15.67 -5.20 20.73
CA GLU A 217 16.94 -5.26 19.98
C GLU A 217 16.99 -4.33 18.75
N GLY A 218 15.90 -3.69 18.41
CA GLY A 218 15.76 -2.72 17.33
C GLY A 218 14.66 -3.07 16.34
N TYR A 219 14.28 -2.07 15.53
CA TYR A 219 13.24 -2.18 14.53
C TYR A 219 13.83 -2.39 13.13
N PHE A 220 13.33 -3.41 12.44
CA PHE A 220 13.70 -3.64 11.04
C PHE A 220 13.12 -2.56 10.16
N GLY A 221 13.99 -1.89 9.41
CA GLY A 221 13.59 -0.97 8.35
C GLY A 221 14.10 -1.40 6.99
N ILE A 222 13.28 -1.21 5.97
CA ILE A 222 13.63 -1.40 4.57
C ILE A 222 13.32 -0.13 3.80
N LYS A 223 14.29 0.33 3.01
CA LYS A 223 14.13 1.51 2.16
C LYS A 223 13.09 1.24 1.08
N ARG A 224 12.17 2.17 0.90
CA ARG A 224 11.10 2.05 -0.10
C ARG A 224 11.68 2.06 -1.51
N PHE A 225 11.41 1.01 -2.27
CA PHE A 225 11.81 0.92 -3.68
C PHE A 225 10.87 1.68 -4.61
N ASP A 226 9.68 2.03 -4.12
CA ASP A 226 8.67 2.78 -4.85
C ASP A 226 8.81 4.31 -4.70
N ARG A 227 9.91 4.74 -4.11
CA ARG A 227 10.33 6.15 -3.99
C ARG A 227 11.75 6.30 -4.49
N ILE A 228 11.95 7.21 -5.44
CA ILE A 228 13.27 7.56 -5.97
C ILE A 228 13.49 9.04 -5.72
N SER A 229 14.42 9.34 -4.82
CA SER A 229 14.80 10.73 -4.52
C SER A 229 15.96 11.16 -5.42
N ASP A 230 15.80 12.30 -6.06
CA ASP A 230 16.82 12.97 -6.84
C ASP A 230 16.84 14.48 -6.51
N ILE A 231 17.70 15.26 -7.18
CA ILE A 231 17.83 16.71 -6.97
C ILE A 231 16.54 17.50 -7.26
N SER A 232 15.58 16.90 -7.95
CA SER A 232 14.28 17.50 -8.28
C SER A 232 13.18 17.16 -7.27
N GLY A 233 13.46 16.28 -6.30
CA GLY A 233 12.53 15.81 -5.29
C GLY A 233 12.32 14.29 -5.35
N THR A 234 11.31 13.80 -4.64
CA THR A 234 10.98 12.37 -4.60
C THR A 234 9.94 12.03 -5.66
N LYS A 235 10.30 11.15 -6.58
CA LYS A 235 9.41 10.55 -7.58
C LYS A 235 8.82 9.25 -7.08
N ARG A 236 7.57 9.00 -7.44
CA ARG A 236 6.87 7.75 -7.16
C ARG A 236 7.03 6.78 -8.33
N VAL A 237 7.28 5.52 -8.01
CA VAL A 237 7.38 4.44 -9.00
C VAL A 237 6.09 3.64 -9.01
N HIS A 238 5.56 3.37 -10.20
CA HIS A 238 4.38 2.51 -10.32
C HIS A 238 4.71 1.11 -9.82
N MET A 239 3.85 0.58 -8.99
CA MET A 239 3.99 -0.72 -8.35
C MET A 239 2.71 -1.51 -8.52
N LEU A 240 2.85 -2.81 -8.73
CA LEU A 240 1.75 -3.74 -8.85
C LEU A 240 2.18 -5.09 -8.28
N THR A 241 1.40 -5.66 -7.37
CA THR A 241 1.68 -7.02 -6.90
C THR A 241 1.39 -8.06 -7.99
N ALA A 242 2.02 -9.23 -7.91
CA ALA A 242 1.73 -10.33 -8.83
C ALA A 242 0.26 -10.78 -8.72
N ALA A 243 -0.32 -10.73 -7.52
CA ALA A 243 -1.73 -11.05 -7.32
C ALA A 243 -2.65 -10.06 -8.03
N ALA A 244 -2.40 -8.77 -7.87
CA ALA A 244 -3.17 -7.72 -8.55
C ALA A 244 -3.04 -7.77 -10.07
N LEU A 245 -1.83 -8.02 -10.57
CA LEU A 245 -1.57 -8.12 -12.01
C LEU A 245 -2.29 -9.30 -12.66
N LEU A 246 -2.36 -10.43 -11.97
CA LEU A 246 -3.03 -11.65 -12.43
C LEU A 246 -4.51 -11.73 -12.01
N GLU A 247 -5.04 -10.70 -11.33
CA GLU A 247 -6.40 -10.69 -10.78
C GLU A 247 -6.66 -11.95 -9.93
N LEU A 248 -5.75 -12.25 -8.98
CA LEU A 248 -5.85 -13.38 -8.05
C LEU A 248 -6.28 -12.91 -6.68
N ASP A 249 -7.10 -13.71 -6.01
CA ASP A 249 -7.45 -13.48 -4.61
C ASP A 249 -6.22 -13.63 -3.71
N PHE A 250 -5.74 -12.53 -3.13
CA PHE A 250 -4.57 -12.53 -2.25
C PHE A 250 -4.88 -13.07 -0.84
N GLU A 251 -6.15 -13.19 -0.47
CA GLU A 251 -6.57 -13.81 0.78
C GLU A 251 -6.54 -15.36 0.68
N GLN A 252 -6.56 -15.89 -0.54
CA GLN A 252 -6.43 -17.32 -0.82
C GLN A 252 -5.17 -17.58 -1.66
N PRO A 253 -4.01 -17.87 -1.02
CA PRO A 253 -2.76 -18.06 -1.73
C PRO A 253 -2.87 -19.18 -2.77
N SER A 254 -2.82 -18.82 -4.04
CA SER A 254 -2.94 -19.75 -5.17
C SER A 254 -1.79 -19.64 -6.18
N LEU A 255 -0.91 -18.65 -6.03
CA LEU A 255 0.23 -18.43 -6.92
C LEU A 255 1.42 -19.29 -6.49
N ASP A 256 1.82 -20.24 -7.31
CA ASP A 256 3.03 -21.03 -7.13
C ASP A 256 4.27 -20.34 -7.76
N TYR A 257 5.46 -20.80 -7.39
CA TYR A 257 6.73 -20.24 -7.91
C TYR A 257 6.86 -20.44 -9.43
N HIS A 258 6.35 -21.53 -9.99
CA HIS A 258 6.40 -21.78 -11.43
C HIS A 258 5.61 -20.72 -12.20
N SER A 259 4.40 -20.40 -11.74
CA SER A 259 3.55 -19.37 -12.29
C SER A 259 4.16 -17.98 -12.11
N LEU A 260 4.76 -17.70 -10.94
CA LEU A 260 5.47 -16.45 -10.66
C LEU A 260 6.66 -16.26 -11.61
N MET A 261 7.47 -17.30 -11.84
CA MET A 261 8.61 -17.23 -12.77
C MET A 261 8.16 -17.03 -14.22
N LYS A 262 7.05 -17.66 -14.64
CA LYS A 262 6.47 -17.41 -15.96
C LYS A 262 6.01 -15.96 -16.10
N LEU A 263 5.33 -15.42 -15.08
CA LEU A 263 4.90 -14.03 -15.06
C LEU A 263 6.09 -13.08 -15.17
N THR A 264 7.12 -13.29 -14.36
CA THR A 264 8.36 -12.50 -14.39
C THR A 264 8.97 -12.47 -15.78
N LYS A 265 9.10 -13.65 -16.42
CA LYS A 265 9.62 -13.77 -17.78
C LYS A 265 8.80 -12.99 -18.82
N ILE A 266 7.48 -13.01 -18.71
CA ILE A 266 6.58 -12.29 -19.62
C ILE A 266 6.76 -10.77 -19.46
N ILE A 267 6.80 -10.28 -18.21
CA ILE A 267 6.86 -8.85 -17.92
C ILE A 267 8.23 -8.26 -18.23
N THR A 268 9.31 -8.93 -17.81
CA THR A 268 10.68 -8.45 -18.01
C THR A 268 11.18 -8.67 -19.43
N ARG A 269 10.53 -9.55 -20.19
CA ARG A 269 11.00 -10.07 -21.49
C ARG A 269 12.41 -10.67 -21.40
N ASP A 270 12.86 -11.01 -20.20
CA ASP A 270 14.14 -11.65 -19.96
C ASP A 270 13.98 -13.18 -20.01
N ASN A 271 14.71 -13.81 -20.93
CA ASN A 271 14.70 -15.25 -21.13
C ASN A 271 15.91 -15.94 -20.48
N LYS A 272 16.77 -15.20 -19.76
CA LYS A 272 18.05 -15.69 -19.22
C LYS A 272 18.00 -16.01 -17.72
N GLY A 273 16.83 -15.90 -17.07
CA GLY A 273 16.64 -16.24 -15.66
C GLY A 273 16.33 -17.68 -15.43
#